data_b874025f38be728c1c9ebf5323e8ef31
#
_entry.id   b874025f38be728c1c9ebf5323e8ef31
#
_cell.length_a   1.000
_cell.length_b   1.000
_cell.length_c   1.000
_cell.angle_alpha   90.00
_cell.angle_beta   90.00
_cell.angle_gamma   90.00
#
_symmetry.space_group_name_H-M   'P 1'
#
loop_
_entity.id
_entity.type
_entity.pdbx_description
1 polymer ?
#
loop_
_entity_poly.entity_id
_entity_poly.type
_entity_poly.pdbx_seq_one_letter_code
_entity_poly.pdbx_strand_id
1 'polypeptide(L)'
;IFMKQIFRIPTDKSYMVAPGQSIIITNSAIDHTQTAMNAFEHNLLNADFEAKDQQGKTTNNPDVPALELVYTAYAAISNMNLSQGGPGGIVIFETEEDVANWPLAYNYGKTSGNKWMKLPAKYILDGVDVLKNNAQTGVDANLKRLYDYIDAGYANINAANGYNGEVMYRKVQSTTEDGRKILSDTNNSLSDFAISSEIAPREFK
;
A
#
# COMPACT_ATOMS: atom_id res chain seq x y z
N ILE A 1 -1.31 -14.70 6.76
CA ILE A 1 -0.78 -13.39 7.14
C ILE A 1 -1.86 -12.64 7.93
N PHE A 2 -1.47 -11.90 8.99
CA PHE A 2 -2.39 -11.11 9.79
C PHE A 2 -2.57 -9.72 9.17
N MET A 3 -3.82 -9.34 8.92
CA MET A 3 -4.18 -8.10 8.26
C MET A 3 -4.63 -7.04 9.26
N LYS A 4 -4.19 -5.81 9.06
CA LYS A 4 -4.69 -4.64 9.80
C LYS A 4 -5.92 -4.04 9.14
N GLN A 5 -5.88 -3.94 7.82
CA GLN A 5 -6.98 -3.43 7.00
C GLN A 5 -7.05 -4.20 5.68
N ILE A 6 -8.24 -4.33 5.14
CA ILE A 6 -8.50 -4.87 3.80
C ILE A 6 -9.43 -3.90 3.09
N PHE A 7 -8.99 -3.43 1.94
CA PHE A 7 -9.78 -2.65 1.02
C PHE A 7 -10.03 -3.45 -0.25
N ARG A 8 -11.20 -3.27 -0.84
CA ARG A 8 -11.60 -3.93 -2.08
C ARG A 8 -11.92 -2.87 -3.13
N ILE A 9 -11.50 -3.12 -4.37
CA ILE A 9 -12.00 -2.38 -5.53
C ILE A 9 -13.50 -2.67 -5.64
N PRO A 10 -14.35 -1.63 -5.81
CA PRO A 10 -15.79 -1.83 -5.91
C PRO A 10 -16.15 -2.80 -7.03
N THR A 11 -17.23 -3.57 -6.83
CA THR A 11 -17.70 -4.58 -7.79
C THR A 11 -18.97 -4.15 -8.55
N ASP A 12 -19.35 -2.90 -8.44
CA ASP A 12 -20.49 -2.29 -9.09
C ASP A 12 -20.35 -2.25 -10.62
N LYS A 13 -19.12 -2.24 -11.11
CA LYS A 13 -18.76 -2.30 -12.53
C LYS A 13 -17.37 -2.89 -12.72
N SER A 14 -17.01 -3.19 -13.96
CA SER A 14 -15.67 -3.60 -14.32
C SER A 14 -14.73 -2.39 -14.40
N TYR A 15 -13.60 -2.48 -13.74
CA TYR A 15 -12.50 -1.50 -13.81
C TYR A 15 -11.35 -2.12 -14.59
N MET A 16 -11.20 -1.71 -15.85
CA MET A 16 -10.20 -2.27 -16.75
C MET A 16 -8.90 -1.50 -16.62
N VAL A 17 -7.80 -2.22 -16.45
CA VAL A 17 -6.43 -1.68 -16.48
C VAL A 17 -5.72 -2.30 -17.68
N ALA A 18 -5.34 -1.51 -18.65
CA ALA A 18 -4.62 -1.98 -19.81
C ALA A 18 -3.15 -2.30 -19.46
N PRO A 19 -2.50 -3.20 -20.22
CA PRO A 19 -1.08 -3.46 -20.04
C PRO A 19 -0.24 -2.18 -20.10
N GLY A 20 0.63 -1.97 -19.10
CA GLY A 20 1.45 -0.77 -18.97
C GLY A 20 0.75 0.43 -18.33
N GLN A 21 -0.52 0.33 -17.98
CA GLN A 21 -1.21 1.34 -17.18
C GLN A 21 -1.01 1.10 -15.68
N SER A 22 -1.14 2.17 -14.90
CA SER A 22 -1.16 2.15 -13.45
C SER A 22 -2.44 2.79 -12.93
N ILE A 23 -2.84 2.40 -11.74
CA ILE A 23 -3.93 3.05 -10.99
C ILE A 23 -3.34 3.83 -9.81
N ILE A 24 -3.97 4.93 -9.47
CA ILE A 24 -3.66 5.72 -8.27
C ILE A 24 -4.73 5.47 -7.23
N ILE A 25 -4.31 5.02 -6.07
CA ILE A 25 -5.14 4.90 -4.87
C ILE A 25 -4.64 5.93 -3.86
N THR A 26 -5.54 6.75 -3.34
CA THR A 26 -5.20 7.78 -2.35
C THR A 26 -6.16 7.78 -1.17
N ASN A 27 -5.76 8.38 -0.07
CA ASN A 27 -6.65 8.65 1.06
C ASN A 27 -7.54 9.86 0.86
N SER A 28 -7.11 10.81 0.02
CA SER A 28 -7.84 12.05 -0.26
C SER A 28 -7.53 12.48 -1.68
N ALA A 29 -8.49 12.32 -2.57
CA ALA A 29 -8.36 12.59 -4.01
C ALA A 29 -8.67 14.06 -4.32
N ILE A 30 -7.94 14.98 -3.71
CA ILE A 30 -8.10 16.43 -3.86
C ILE A 30 -6.87 17.08 -4.49
N ASP A 31 -6.97 18.35 -4.79
CA ASP A 31 -5.81 19.16 -5.16
C ASP A 31 -5.03 19.57 -3.91
N HIS A 32 -4.03 18.80 -3.56
CA HIS A 32 -3.19 19.05 -2.40
C HIS A 32 -2.30 20.30 -2.55
N THR A 33 -2.14 20.83 -3.75
CA THR A 33 -1.39 22.09 -3.98
C THR A 33 -2.11 23.29 -3.39
N GLN A 34 -3.44 23.19 -3.18
CA GLN A 34 -4.31 24.25 -2.70
C GLN A 34 -4.55 24.20 -1.19
N THR A 35 -4.00 23.23 -0.47
CA THR A 35 -4.26 23.09 0.96
C THR A 35 -3.31 23.96 1.79
N ALA A 36 -3.79 24.50 2.91
CA ALA A 36 -2.99 25.34 3.81
C ALA A 36 -1.83 24.58 4.52
N MET A 37 -1.87 23.26 4.48
CA MET A 37 -0.84 22.37 5.07
C MET A 37 0.06 21.74 3.99
N ASN A 38 0.13 22.32 2.86
CA ASN A 38 0.74 21.73 1.69
C ASN A 38 2.26 21.81 1.72
N ALA A 39 2.84 20.83 2.19
CA ALA A 39 4.15 20.47 1.71
C ALA A 39 4.06 19.53 0.49
N PHE A 40 2.87 19.34 -0.09
CA PHE A 40 2.62 18.33 -1.12
C PHE A 40 2.31 19.04 -2.46
N GLU A 41 3.18 18.85 -3.43
CA GLU A 41 3.12 19.57 -4.73
C GLU A 41 2.27 18.83 -5.78
N HIS A 42 1.37 17.95 -5.37
CA HIS A 42 0.63 17.12 -6.32
C HIS A 42 -0.87 17.32 -6.25
N ASN A 43 -1.46 17.38 -7.43
CA ASN A 43 -2.89 17.32 -7.62
C ASN A 43 -3.32 15.86 -7.82
N LEU A 44 -4.17 15.36 -6.92
CA LEU A 44 -4.69 13.98 -6.95
C LEU A 44 -6.17 13.90 -7.33
N LEU A 45 -6.74 14.97 -7.89
CA LEU A 45 -8.15 14.98 -8.37
C LEU A 45 -8.44 13.88 -9.39
N ASN A 46 -7.43 13.41 -10.12
CA ASN A 46 -7.54 12.36 -11.11
C ASN A 46 -7.14 10.96 -10.60
N ALA A 47 -7.13 10.74 -9.28
CA ALA A 47 -6.94 9.41 -8.73
C ALA A 47 -8.05 8.46 -9.21
N ASP A 48 -7.72 7.17 -9.34
CA ASP A 48 -8.68 6.17 -9.80
C ASP A 48 -9.58 5.70 -8.67
N PHE A 49 -9.04 5.64 -7.45
CA PHE A 49 -9.78 5.25 -6.26
C PHE A 49 -9.34 6.07 -5.03
N GLU A 50 -10.29 6.23 -4.13
CA GLU A 50 -10.06 6.88 -2.84
C GLU A 50 -10.45 5.95 -1.68
N ALA A 51 -9.54 5.77 -0.72
CA ALA A 51 -9.86 5.13 0.54
C ALA A 51 -10.56 6.15 1.46
N LYS A 52 -11.85 6.43 1.17
CA LYS A 52 -12.60 7.53 1.79
C LYS A 52 -12.70 7.39 3.30
N ASP A 53 -12.43 8.50 3.96
CA ASP A 53 -12.58 8.59 5.41
C ASP A 53 -14.07 8.69 5.77
N GLN A 54 -14.58 7.68 6.46
CA GLN A 54 -15.96 7.64 6.92
C GLN A 54 -16.19 8.44 8.23
N GLN A 55 -15.11 8.96 8.84
CA GLN A 55 -15.17 9.67 10.11
C GLN A 55 -15.00 11.19 9.97
N GLY A 56 -14.86 11.68 8.73
CA GLY A 56 -14.74 13.11 8.45
C GLY A 56 -13.41 13.75 8.86
N LYS A 57 -12.35 12.96 9.02
CA LYS A 57 -11.01 13.45 9.38
C LYS A 57 -10.21 13.95 8.19
N THR A 58 -10.59 13.53 6.99
CA THR A 58 -9.99 13.95 5.73
C THR A 58 -11.08 14.41 4.76
N THR A 59 -10.73 15.26 3.81
CA THR A 59 -11.64 15.68 2.75
C THR A 59 -11.73 14.58 1.69
N ASN A 60 -12.95 14.09 1.45
CA ASN A 60 -13.23 13.11 0.40
C ASN A 60 -13.66 13.81 -0.90
N ASN A 61 -13.27 13.23 -2.02
CA ASN A 61 -13.73 13.65 -3.34
C ASN A 61 -14.98 12.84 -3.75
N PRO A 62 -16.15 13.47 -3.96
CA PRO A 62 -17.35 12.75 -4.37
C PRO A 62 -17.26 12.13 -5.76
N ASP A 63 -16.43 12.68 -6.65
CA ASP A 63 -16.32 12.26 -8.04
C ASP A 63 -15.38 11.06 -8.25
N VAL A 64 -14.56 10.71 -7.25
CA VAL A 64 -13.65 9.57 -7.30
C VAL A 64 -14.29 8.36 -6.63
N PRO A 65 -14.28 7.17 -7.27
CA PRO A 65 -14.80 5.94 -6.68
C PRO A 65 -14.16 5.61 -5.34
N ALA A 66 -14.98 5.25 -4.36
CA ALA A 66 -14.49 4.82 -3.06
C ALA A 66 -14.06 3.35 -3.11
N LEU A 67 -12.91 3.03 -2.52
CA LEU A 67 -12.62 1.66 -2.13
C LEU A 67 -13.58 1.21 -1.01
N GLU A 68 -13.98 -0.05 -1.04
CA GLU A 68 -14.75 -0.64 0.04
C GLU A 68 -13.82 -1.04 1.19
N LEU A 69 -14.03 -0.51 2.38
CA LEU A 69 -13.35 -0.98 3.59
C LEU A 69 -14.02 -2.27 4.06
N VAL A 70 -13.43 -3.42 3.71
CA VAL A 70 -13.96 -4.75 4.06
C VAL A 70 -13.63 -5.12 5.51
N TYR A 71 -12.44 -4.76 5.97
CA TYR A 71 -12.00 -5.06 7.32
C TYR A 71 -11.06 -3.98 7.84
N THR A 72 -11.22 -3.64 9.12
CA THR A 72 -10.23 -2.87 9.89
C THR A 72 -10.12 -3.42 11.30
N ALA A 73 -8.90 -3.59 11.78
CA ALA A 73 -8.61 -3.93 13.17
C ALA A 73 -8.73 -2.71 14.11
N TYR A 74 -8.90 -1.52 13.55
CA TYR A 74 -8.92 -0.27 14.29
C TYR A 74 -10.27 0.43 14.13
N ALA A 75 -11.11 0.39 15.17
CA ALA A 75 -12.44 1.01 15.15
C ALA A 75 -12.43 2.52 14.83
N ALA A 76 -11.33 3.20 15.07
CA ALA A 76 -11.19 4.65 14.87
C ALA A 76 -10.48 5.03 13.55
N ILE A 77 -10.19 4.07 12.66
CA ILE A 77 -9.45 4.31 11.41
C ILE A 77 -10.23 3.70 10.26
N SER A 78 -10.82 4.54 9.43
CA SER A 78 -11.59 4.14 8.26
C SER A 78 -10.87 4.42 6.93
N ASN A 79 -9.90 5.32 6.91
CA ASN A 79 -9.03 5.55 5.77
C ASN A 79 -7.85 4.56 5.75
N MET A 80 -7.17 4.46 4.64
CA MET A 80 -6.00 3.57 4.49
C MET A 80 -4.85 4.03 5.38
N ASN A 81 -4.47 3.18 6.32
CA ASN A 81 -3.37 3.47 7.24
C ASN A 81 -2.07 2.84 6.76
N LEU A 82 -1.32 3.58 5.97
CA LEU A 82 0.04 3.24 5.60
C LEU A 82 0.98 3.81 6.67
N SER A 83 1.66 2.93 7.40
CA SER A 83 2.65 3.35 8.41
C SER A 83 3.79 4.10 7.71
N GLN A 84 4.22 5.20 8.32
CA GLN A 84 5.35 5.99 7.83
C GLN A 84 6.62 5.15 7.83
N GLY A 85 7.06 4.75 6.64
CA GLY A 85 8.27 3.94 6.48
C GLY A 85 8.25 2.58 7.19
N GLY A 86 7.10 2.06 7.54
CA GLY A 86 6.96 0.73 8.16
C GLY A 86 7.03 0.71 9.70
N PRO A 87 7.12 -0.50 10.34
CA PRO A 87 7.05 -1.79 9.69
C PRO A 87 5.62 -2.15 9.27
N GLY A 88 5.46 -2.67 8.07
CA GLY A 88 4.18 -3.13 7.55
C GLY A 88 4.35 -3.86 6.24
N GLY A 89 3.47 -4.81 5.94
CA GLY A 89 3.37 -5.43 4.62
C GLY A 89 2.19 -4.83 3.86
N ILE A 90 2.37 -4.59 2.58
CA ILE A 90 1.33 -4.23 1.62
C ILE A 90 1.21 -5.40 0.67
N VAL A 91 0.01 -5.95 0.50
CA VAL A 91 -0.22 -7.07 -0.40
C VAL A 91 -1.38 -6.79 -1.34
N ILE A 92 -1.29 -7.32 -2.55
CA ILE A 92 -2.40 -7.44 -3.49
C ILE A 92 -2.81 -8.90 -3.50
N PHE A 93 -4.10 -9.16 -3.38
CA PHE A 93 -4.64 -10.51 -3.41
C PHE A 93 -5.97 -10.56 -4.17
N GLU A 94 -6.31 -11.75 -4.62
CA GLU A 94 -7.56 -12.04 -5.32
C GLU A 94 -8.23 -13.26 -4.70
N THR A 95 -9.55 -13.18 -4.50
CA THR A 95 -10.36 -14.30 -4.00
C THR A 95 -11.83 -14.13 -4.36
N GLU A 96 -12.52 -15.23 -4.58
CA GLU A 96 -13.97 -15.28 -4.68
C GLU A 96 -14.64 -15.60 -3.33
N GLU A 97 -13.84 -15.88 -2.28
CA GLU A 97 -14.37 -16.12 -0.95
C GLU A 97 -14.94 -14.83 -0.33
N ASP A 98 -15.98 -14.98 0.48
CA ASP A 98 -16.46 -13.86 1.28
C ASP A 98 -15.47 -13.58 2.43
N VAL A 99 -14.67 -12.54 2.23
CA VAL A 99 -13.63 -12.11 3.18
C VAL A 99 -14.19 -11.80 4.58
N ALA A 100 -15.46 -11.35 4.66
CA ALA A 100 -16.08 -11.05 5.95
C ALA A 100 -16.22 -12.31 6.85
N ASN A 101 -16.21 -13.49 6.26
CA ASN A 101 -16.28 -14.76 6.96
C ASN A 101 -14.91 -15.35 7.34
N TRP A 102 -13.82 -14.69 7.01
CA TRP A 102 -12.51 -15.18 7.37
C TRP A 102 -12.26 -15.14 8.88
N PRO A 103 -11.53 -16.14 9.42
CA PRO A 103 -11.35 -16.25 10.85
C PRO A 103 -10.49 -15.13 11.44
N LEU A 104 -10.89 -14.66 12.62
CA LEU A 104 -10.07 -13.80 13.45
C LEU A 104 -9.23 -14.65 14.40
N ALA A 105 -7.95 -14.38 14.50
CA ALA A 105 -7.03 -15.09 15.38
C ALA A 105 -6.12 -14.14 16.16
N TYR A 106 -5.65 -14.60 17.31
CA TYR A 106 -4.60 -13.90 18.04
C TYR A 106 -3.28 -13.95 17.28
N ASN A 107 -2.44 -12.95 17.46
CA ASN A 107 -1.07 -12.95 16.94
C ASN A 107 -0.32 -14.21 17.40
N TYR A 108 0.66 -14.62 16.63
CA TYR A 108 1.48 -15.78 16.92
C TYR A 108 1.98 -15.78 18.37
N GLY A 109 1.81 -16.91 19.05
CA GLY A 109 2.21 -17.09 20.45
C GLY A 109 1.34 -16.38 21.48
N LYS A 110 0.24 -15.71 21.09
CA LYS A 110 -0.70 -15.06 22.00
C LYS A 110 -1.98 -15.86 22.15
N THR A 111 -2.55 -15.85 23.35
CA THR A 111 -3.84 -16.48 23.68
C THR A 111 -4.89 -15.46 24.13
N SER A 112 -4.52 -14.17 24.18
CA SER A 112 -5.38 -13.05 24.58
C SER A 112 -5.00 -11.77 23.87
N GLY A 113 -5.82 -10.74 23.97
CA GLY A 113 -5.64 -9.44 23.33
C GLY A 113 -6.48 -9.31 22.06
N ASN A 114 -6.06 -8.45 21.13
CA ASN A 114 -6.76 -8.22 19.88
C ASN A 114 -6.61 -9.41 18.93
N LYS A 115 -7.71 -9.76 18.27
CA LYS A 115 -7.71 -10.70 17.18
C LYS A 115 -7.61 -9.96 15.85
N TRP A 116 -6.97 -10.58 14.88
CA TRP A 116 -6.70 -10.04 13.57
C TRP A 116 -7.24 -11.00 12.51
N MET A 117 -7.72 -10.46 11.40
CA MET A 117 -8.13 -11.29 10.27
C MET A 117 -6.91 -11.95 9.65
N LYS A 118 -7.05 -13.22 9.29
CA LYS A 118 -6.00 -14.00 8.63
C LYS A 118 -6.30 -14.10 7.13
N LEU A 119 -5.46 -13.49 6.32
CA LEU A 119 -5.41 -13.71 4.88
C LEU A 119 -4.67 -15.00 4.57
N PRO A 120 -5.29 -15.98 3.90
CA PRO A 120 -4.58 -17.16 3.40
C PRO A 120 -3.56 -16.75 2.33
N ALA A 121 -2.30 -17.16 2.52
CA ALA A 121 -1.22 -16.75 1.63
C ALA A 121 -1.40 -17.19 0.18
N LYS A 122 -2.18 -18.26 -0.07
CA LYS A 122 -2.49 -18.77 -1.41
C LYS A 122 -3.24 -17.78 -2.33
N TYR A 123 -3.85 -16.74 -1.76
CA TYR A 123 -4.57 -15.71 -2.53
C TYR A 123 -3.69 -14.50 -2.87
N ILE A 124 -2.51 -14.40 -2.29
CA ILE A 124 -1.62 -13.27 -2.52
C ILE A 124 -1.01 -13.37 -3.91
N LEU A 125 -1.16 -12.31 -4.68
CA LEU A 125 -0.58 -12.16 -6.01
C LEU A 125 0.81 -11.54 -5.93
N ASP A 126 0.98 -10.52 -5.08
CA ASP A 126 2.25 -9.84 -4.84
C ASP A 126 2.23 -9.15 -3.47
N GLY A 127 3.40 -8.85 -2.92
CA GLY A 127 3.52 -8.17 -1.64
C GLY A 127 4.88 -7.54 -1.42
N VAL A 128 4.86 -6.46 -0.65
CA VAL A 128 6.06 -5.70 -0.28
C VAL A 128 6.10 -5.50 1.23
N ASP A 129 7.17 -5.96 1.87
CA ASP A 129 7.49 -5.54 3.23
C ASP A 129 8.06 -4.12 3.21
N VAL A 130 7.50 -3.24 4.04
CA VAL A 130 7.99 -1.87 4.22
C VAL A 130 8.52 -1.73 5.63
N LEU A 131 9.80 -1.47 5.77
CA LEU A 131 10.47 -1.35 7.06
C LEU A 131 10.92 0.08 7.31
N LYS A 132 10.88 0.46 8.59
CA LYS A 132 11.33 1.78 9.02
C LYS A 132 12.86 1.80 9.14
N ASN A 133 13.46 2.86 8.62
CA ASN A 133 14.84 3.19 8.94
C ASN A 133 14.88 3.95 10.28
N ASN A 134 15.53 3.39 11.27
CA ASN A 134 15.67 4.00 12.60
C ASN A 134 16.97 4.81 12.67
N ALA A 135 16.91 6.01 13.22
CA ALA A 135 18.06 6.92 13.29
C ALA A 135 19.28 6.34 14.05
N GLN A 136 19.04 5.49 15.04
CA GLN A 136 20.06 4.92 15.90
C GLN A 136 20.52 3.53 15.47
N THR A 137 19.61 2.72 14.92
CA THR A 137 19.86 1.29 14.66
C THR A 137 19.77 0.88 13.20
N GLY A 138 19.37 1.81 12.32
CA GLY A 138 19.09 1.49 10.92
C GLY A 138 17.81 0.67 10.75
N VAL A 139 17.75 -0.14 9.70
CA VAL A 139 16.61 -1.02 9.41
C VAL A 139 16.79 -2.35 10.14
N ASP A 140 15.75 -2.78 10.85
CA ASP A 140 15.69 -4.11 11.49
C ASP A 140 14.91 -5.08 10.62
N ALA A 141 15.60 -5.96 9.92
CA ALA A 141 15.01 -6.97 9.04
C ALA A 141 14.16 -8.02 9.80
N ASN A 142 14.34 -8.17 11.12
CA ASN A 142 13.51 -9.07 11.92
C ASN A 142 12.05 -8.57 12.06
N LEU A 143 11.80 -7.33 11.66
CA LEU A 143 10.45 -6.75 11.66
C LEU A 143 9.63 -7.08 10.42
N LYS A 144 10.15 -7.84 9.46
CA LYS A 144 9.41 -8.33 8.29
C LYS A 144 8.10 -9.00 8.69
N ARG A 145 7.09 -8.89 7.82
CA ARG A 145 5.73 -9.41 8.02
C ARG A 145 5.33 -10.46 7.01
N LEU A 146 5.95 -10.43 5.83
CA LEU A 146 5.67 -11.37 4.75
C LEU A 146 6.63 -12.56 4.83
N TYR A 147 6.18 -13.69 4.28
CA TYR A 147 7.03 -14.86 4.10
C TYR A 147 8.04 -14.59 2.98
N ASP A 148 9.23 -15.17 3.06
CA ASP A 148 10.30 -14.96 2.09
C ASP A 148 9.94 -15.38 0.67
N TYR A 149 9.01 -16.30 0.49
CA TYR A 149 8.51 -16.68 -0.84
C TYR A 149 7.55 -15.65 -1.46
N ILE A 150 7.07 -14.66 -0.68
CA ILE A 150 6.28 -13.51 -1.16
C ILE A 150 7.21 -12.31 -1.35
N ASP A 151 8.03 -12.02 -0.34
CA ASP A 151 9.04 -10.97 -0.38
C ASP A 151 10.25 -11.39 0.46
N ALA A 152 11.33 -11.80 -0.18
CA ALA A 152 12.56 -12.18 0.50
C ALA A 152 13.33 -10.97 1.08
N GLY A 153 13.01 -9.76 0.59
CA GLY A 153 13.60 -8.51 1.01
C GLY A 153 12.64 -7.62 1.79
N TYR A 154 12.86 -6.35 1.67
CA TYR A 154 12.00 -5.27 2.16
C TYR A 154 12.32 -3.97 1.42
N ALA A 155 11.36 -3.06 1.36
CA ALA A 155 11.58 -1.69 0.92
C ALA A 155 11.63 -0.74 2.12
N ASN A 156 12.41 0.32 2.04
CA ASN A 156 12.49 1.37 3.05
C ASN A 156 12.85 2.71 2.41
N ILE A 157 12.53 3.82 3.08
CA ILE A 157 13.05 5.14 2.76
C ILE A 157 14.33 5.42 3.56
N ASN A 158 15.17 6.35 3.09
CA ASN A 158 16.42 6.71 3.79
C ASN A 158 16.17 7.53 5.05
N ALA A 159 15.11 8.35 5.06
CA ALA A 159 14.81 9.20 6.19
C ALA A 159 14.48 8.39 7.44
N ALA A 160 15.26 8.61 8.49
CA ALA A 160 15.13 7.88 9.75
C ALA A 160 13.77 8.08 10.45
N ASN A 161 13.08 9.18 10.22
CA ASN A 161 11.81 9.50 10.87
C ASN A 161 10.65 9.73 9.90
N GLY A 162 10.86 9.50 8.62
CA GLY A 162 9.88 9.79 7.58
C GLY A 162 9.72 11.30 7.30
N TYR A 163 8.66 11.67 6.56
CA TYR A 163 8.27 13.06 6.29
C TYR A 163 9.34 13.95 5.61
N ASN A 164 10.12 13.39 4.72
CA ASN A 164 11.12 14.15 3.96
C ASN A 164 10.82 14.18 2.45
N GLY A 165 9.62 13.73 2.04
CA GLY A 165 9.23 13.66 0.64
C GLY A 165 9.79 12.47 -0.14
N GLU A 166 10.55 11.58 0.48
CA GLU A 166 11.02 10.37 -0.19
C GLU A 166 9.87 9.42 -0.50
N VAL A 167 9.95 8.80 -1.68
CA VAL A 167 9.03 7.76 -2.14
C VAL A 167 9.79 6.52 -2.56
N MET A 168 9.17 5.37 -2.39
CA MET A 168 9.66 4.11 -2.92
C MET A 168 8.97 3.81 -4.25
N TYR A 169 9.72 3.39 -5.23
CA TYR A 169 9.20 2.98 -6.54
C TYR A 169 9.83 1.67 -6.98
N ARG A 170 9.07 0.85 -7.71
CA ARG A 170 9.58 -0.38 -8.30
C ARG A 170 10.37 -0.03 -9.57
N LYS A 171 11.61 -0.51 -9.66
CA LYS A 171 12.53 -0.21 -10.77
C LYS A 171 12.01 -0.79 -12.09
N VAL A 172 12.32 -0.12 -13.18
CA VAL A 172 12.12 -0.65 -14.53
C VAL A 172 13.23 -1.65 -14.84
N GLN A 173 12.86 -2.87 -15.14
CA GLN A 173 13.80 -3.92 -15.57
C GLN A 173 14.12 -3.79 -17.08
N SER A 174 13.10 -3.53 -17.89
CA SER A 174 13.24 -3.41 -19.34
C SER A 174 12.11 -2.56 -19.94
N THR A 175 12.26 -2.24 -21.21
CA THR A 175 11.21 -1.60 -22.01
C THR A 175 10.96 -2.44 -23.26
N THR A 176 9.71 -2.76 -23.53
CA THR A 176 9.31 -3.49 -24.75
C THR A 176 9.44 -2.62 -25.99
N GLU A 177 9.35 -3.22 -27.19
CA GLU A 177 9.46 -2.50 -28.45
C GLU A 177 8.36 -1.44 -28.65
N ASP A 178 7.17 -1.67 -28.09
CA ASP A 178 6.05 -0.73 -28.08
C ASP A 178 6.16 0.34 -26.97
N GLY A 179 7.25 0.36 -26.21
CA GLY A 179 7.54 1.37 -25.19
C GLY A 179 6.99 1.06 -23.79
N ARG A 180 6.33 -0.09 -23.59
CA ARG A 180 5.79 -0.49 -22.29
C ARG A 180 6.93 -0.84 -21.33
N LYS A 181 6.83 -0.34 -20.09
CA LYS A 181 7.78 -0.65 -19.02
C LYS A 181 7.46 -1.99 -18.38
N ILE A 182 8.48 -2.82 -18.24
CA ILE A 182 8.44 -4.07 -17.46
C ILE A 182 9.15 -3.78 -16.15
N LEU A 183 8.44 -3.92 -15.06
CA LEU A 183 8.97 -3.63 -13.73
C LEU A 183 9.77 -4.84 -13.20
N SER A 184 10.77 -4.55 -12.39
CA SER A 184 11.54 -5.58 -11.70
C SER A 184 10.68 -6.30 -10.69
N ASP A 185 10.68 -7.63 -10.73
CA ASP A 185 9.96 -8.49 -9.80
C ASP A 185 10.73 -9.79 -9.60
N THR A 186 11.54 -9.80 -8.54
CA THR A 186 12.35 -10.95 -8.14
C THR A 186 11.87 -11.57 -6.84
N ASN A 187 10.69 -11.19 -6.34
CA ASN A 187 10.20 -11.48 -5.00
C ASN A 187 11.19 -11.00 -3.90
N ASN A 188 11.88 -9.90 -4.16
CA ASN A 188 12.83 -9.32 -3.23
C ASN A 188 12.79 -7.78 -3.34
N SER A 189 11.98 -7.15 -2.51
CA SER A 189 11.78 -5.70 -2.54
C SER A 189 13.05 -4.90 -2.31
N LEU A 190 14.05 -5.44 -1.61
CA LEU A 190 15.35 -4.78 -1.45
C LEU A 190 16.10 -4.63 -2.79
N SER A 191 15.91 -5.59 -3.70
CA SER A 191 16.48 -5.57 -5.05
C SER A 191 15.60 -4.81 -6.03
N ASP A 192 14.27 -4.94 -5.91
CA ASP A 192 13.30 -4.50 -6.90
C ASP A 192 12.89 -3.04 -6.76
N PHE A 193 13.03 -2.47 -5.56
CA PHE A 193 12.67 -1.10 -5.29
C PHE A 193 13.87 -0.16 -5.20
N ALA A 194 13.62 1.11 -5.43
CA ALA A 194 14.54 2.20 -5.21
C ALA A 194 13.79 3.39 -4.58
N ILE A 195 14.55 4.40 -4.16
CA ILE A 195 14.06 5.59 -3.49
C ILE A 195 14.27 6.82 -4.38
N SER A 196 13.31 7.71 -4.39
CA SER A 196 13.38 9.01 -5.05
C SER A 196 12.84 10.08 -4.12
N SER A 197 13.35 11.30 -4.25
CA SER A 197 12.72 12.51 -3.67
C SER A 197 11.66 13.12 -4.60
N GLU A 198 11.55 12.60 -5.82
CA GLU A 198 10.59 13.06 -6.81
C GLU A 198 9.39 12.10 -6.84
N ILE A 199 8.22 12.64 -6.56
CA ILE A 199 6.94 11.95 -6.66
C ILE A 199 6.43 12.14 -8.09
N ALA A 200 6.25 11.06 -8.83
CA ALA A 200 5.79 11.09 -10.22
C ALA A 200 4.66 10.06 -10.42
N PRO A 201 3.41 10.41 -10.03
CA PRO A 201 2.27 9.53 -10.20
C PRO A 201 2.10 9.10 -11.66
N ARG A 202 1.87 7.81 -11.89
CA ARG A 202 1.74 7.15 -13.21
C ARG A 202 3.02 7.09 -14.04
N GLU A 203 4.15 7.55 -13.55
CA GLU A 203 5.42 7.38 -14.23
C GLU A 203 6.17 6.15 -13.69
N PHE A 204 6.98 5.55 -14.56
CA PHE A 204 7.84 4.42 -14.21
C PHE A 204 9.30 4.83 -14.41
N LYS A 205 10.12 4.62 -13.40
CA LYS A 205 11.55 4.99 -13.37
C LYS A 205 12.47 3.79 -13.42
#